data_6fec03e7f2fba8860eadc2487ae46043
#
_entry.id   6fec03e7f2fba8860eadc2487ae46043
#
_cell.length_a   1.000
_cell.length_b   1.000
_cell.length_c   1.000
_cell.angle_alpha   90.00
_cell.angle_beta   90.00
_cell.angle_gamma   90.00
#
_symmetry.space_group_name_H-M   'P 1'
#
loop_
_entity.id
_entity.type
_entity.pdbx_description
1 polymer ?
#
loop_
_entity_poly.entity_id
_entity_poly.type
_entity_poly.pdbx_seq_one_letter_code
_entity_poly.pdbx_strand_id
1 'polypeptide(L)'
;YQDYMAVGGDKALDNVVGFSKKVWSSWAPASWELFSKAVPKLNQLDDVGEVEEGTFSVEKVLSLKPDLLVLADWQYEMLGSDLDAINEAGIPIVVLDYNAQTLDKHIKSTEIIGELTSQKDRAAKIAKEYKDIVEHIQTTVKNSKISKTTKSSTWSLVVVAQLNKG
;
A
#
# COMPACT_ATOMS: atom_id res chain seq x y z
N TYR A 1 2.41 -2.61 3.04
CA TYR A 1 3.59 -3.41 2.61
C TYR A 1 3.20 -4.47 1.57
N GLN A 2 1.97 -5.00 1.63
CA GLN A 2 1.51 -6.05 0.72
C GLN A 2 1.61 -5.60 -0.74
N ASP A 3 1.13 -4.40 -1.06
CA ASP A 3 1.20 -3.85 -2.43
C ASP A 3 2.65 -3.66 -2.87
N TYR A 4 3.51 -3.15 -1.97
CA TYR A 4 4.93 -2.98 -2.25
C TYR A 4 5.61 -4.32 -2.58
N MET A 5 5.31 -5.37 -1.82
CA MET A 5 5.83 -6.71 -2.07
C MET A 5 5.24 -7.35 -3.33
N ALA A 6 3.95 -7.14 -3.60
CA ALA A 6 3.30 -7.65 -4.80
C ALA A 6 3.94 -7.09 -6.07
N VAL A 7 4.25 -5.79 -6.08
CA VAL A 7 4.91 -5.12 -7.22
C VAL A 7 6.39 -5.42 -7.27
N GLY A 8 7.11 -5.30 -6.15
CA GLY A 8 8.56 -5.51 -6.08
C GLY A 8 8.99 -6.97 -6.25
N GLY A 9 8.09 -7.92 -5.97
CA GLY A 9 8.39 -9.35 -6.06
C GLY A 9 9.59 -9.73 -5.19
N ASP A 10 10.48 -10.57 -5.71
CA ASP A 10 11.65 -11.06 -4.99
C ASP A 10 12.65 -9.95 -4.59
N LYS A 11 12.58 -8.80 -5.27
CA LYS A 11 13.45 -7.63 -5.01
C LYS A 11 12.81 -6.58 -4.11
N ALA A 12 11.57 -6.78 -3.69
CA ALA A 12 10.81 -5.77 -2.94
C ALA A 12 11.58 -5.24 -1.72
N LEU A 13 12.30 -6.10 -1.01
CA LEU A 13 12.96 -5.71 0.23
C LEU A 13 14.47 -5.45 0.09
N ASP A 14 15.06 -5.55 -1.10
CA ASP A 14 16.51 -5.44 -1.26
C ASP A 14 17.07 -4.16 -0.66
N ASN A 15 16.36 -3.04 -0.85
CA ASN A 15 16.76 -1.70 -0.41
C ASN A 15 15.90 -1.18 0.77
N VAL A 16 15.05 -2.02 1.38
CA VAL A 16 14.26 -1.60 2.54
C VAL A 16 15.09 -1.76 3.82
N VAL A 17 15.16 -0.71 4.63
CA VAL A 17 15.91 -0.68 5.89
C VAL A 17 14.99 -0.66 7.12
N GLY A 18 13.74 -0.23 6.98
CA GLY A 18 12.75 -0.19 8.05
C GLY A 18 11.33 -0.02 7.53
N PHE A 19 10.34 -0.36 8.34
CA PHE A 19 8.92 -0.12 8.08
C PHE A 19 8.10 -0.28 9.36
N SER A 20 6.80 -0.01 9.31
CA SER A 20 5.86 -0.13 10.44
C SER A 20 5.59 -1.61 10.80
N LYS A 21 6.62 -2.30 11.30
CA LYS A 21 6.61 -3.76 11.50
C LYS A 21 5.64 -4.23 12.57
N LYS A 22 5.65 -3.55 13.73
CA LYS A 22 4.84 -3.96 14.89
C LYS A 22 3.36 -3.88 14.60
N VAL A 23 2.90 -2.83 13.92
CA VAL A 23 1.49 -2.69 13.59
C VAL A 23 1.01 -3.86 12.74
N TRP A 24 1.77 -4.26 11.73
CA TRP A 24 1.39 -5.38 10.87
C TRP A 24 1.39 -6.71 11.58
N SER A 25 2.35 -6.94 12.49
CA SER A 25 2.40 -8.17 13.27
C SER A 25 1.26 -8.28 14.29
N SER A 26 0.77 -7.14 14.78
CA SER A 26 -0.34 -7.08 15.74
C SER A 26 -1.71 -7.06 15.07
N TRP A 27 -1.84 -6.28 14.01
CA TRP A 27 -3.11 -6.02 13.35
C TRP A 27 -3.52 -7.13 12.38
N ALA A 28 -2.57 -7.71 11.66
CA ALA A 28 -2.80 -8.79 10.71
C ALA A 28 -1.86 -9.99 10.96
N PRO A 29 -1.92 -10.65 12.15
CA PRO A 29 -0.95 -11.65 12.56
C PRO A 29 -0.86 -12.84 11.60
N ALA A 30 -1.99 -13.29 11.05
CA ALA A 30 -2.01 -14.42 10.10
C ALA A 30 -1.29 -14.05 8.78
N SER A 31 -1.53 -12.84 8.25
CA SER A 31 -0.81 -12.34 7.07
C SER A 31 0.66 -12.15 7.38
N TRP A 32 0.98 -11.61 8.56
CA TRP A 32 2.36 -11.44 8.99
C TRP A 32 3.11 -12.75 9.07
N GLU A 33 2.53 -13.79 9.69
CA GLU A 33 3.12 -15.11 9.78
C GLU A 33 3.41 -15.70 8.40
N LEU A 34 2.43 -15.61 7.48
CA LEU A 34 2.58 -16.10 6.12
C LEU A 34 3.72 -15.38 5.38
N PHE A 35 3.72 -14.05 5.39
CA PHE A 35 4.72 -13.26 4.67
C PHE A 35 6.11 -13.36 5.30
N SER A 36 6.23 -13.30 6.62
CA SER A 36 7.53 -13.36 7.31
C SER A 36 8.17 -14.73 7.24
N LYS A 37 7.37 -15.80 7.11
CA LYS A 37 7.86 -17.15 6.83
C LYS A 37 8.36 -17.29 5.39
N ALA A 38 7.62 -16.73 4.42
CA ALA A 38 8.00 -16.76 3.01
C ALA A 38 9.21 -15.85 2.72
N VAL A 39 9.29 -14.72 3.41
CA VAL A 39 10.35 -13.71 3.24
C VAL A 39 10.95 -13.35 4.61
N PRO A 40 11.89 -14.16 5.12
CA PRO A 40 12.46 -13.99 6.47
C PRO A 40 13.12 -12.62 6.72
N LYS A 41 13.53 -11.92 5.66
CA LYS A 41 14.10 -10.56 5.75
C LYS A 41 13.14 -9.57 6.42
N LEU A 42 11.81 -9.76 6.30
CA LEU A 42 10.82 -8.93 6.98
C LEU A 42 11.04 -8.86 8.50
N ASN A 43 11.45 -9.98 9.12
CA ASN A 43 11.72 -10.02 10.56
C ASN A 43 12.98 -9.23 10.95
N GLN A 44 13.90 -9.03 10.02
CA GLN A 44 15.21 -8.38 10.25
C GLN A 44 15.15 -6.86 10.08
N LEU A 45 14.11 -6.35 9.40
CA LEU A 45 13.95 -4.91 9.20
C LEU A 45 13.64 -4.21 10.53
N ASP A 46 14.12 -2.98 10.64
CA ASP A 46 13.83 -2.12 11.77
C ASP A 46 12.36 -1.70 11.80
N ASP A 47 11.80 -1.58 13.01
CA ASP A 47 10.47 -1.04 13.22
C ASP A 47 10.57 0.47 13.43
N VAL A 48 9.90 1.25 12.59
CA VAL A 48 9.86 2.71 12.67
C VAL A 48 8.60 3.24 13.34
N GLY A 49 7.74 2.34 13.83
CA GLY A 49 6.43 2.68 14.40
C GLY A 49 5.40 2.99 13.32
N GLU A 50 4.23 3.48 13.75
CA GLU A 50 3.09 3.78 12.88
C GLU A 50 2.49 5.14 13.24
N VAL A 51 2.11 5.89 12.20
CA VAL A 51 1.59 7.25 12.33
C VAL A 51 0.23 7.25 13.04
N GLU A 52 -0.70 6.38 12.63
CA GLU A 52 -2.04 6.30 13.21
C GLU A 52 -2.02 5.93 14.71
N GLU A 53 -1.04 5.12 15.11
CA GLU A 53 -0.86 4.73 16.52
C GLU A 53 -0.06 5.78 17.32
N GLY A 54 0.44 6.84 16.68
CA GLY A 54 1.29 7.84 17.34
C GLY A 54 2.65 7.29 17.79
N THR A 55 3.10 6.18 17.19
CA THR A 55 4.36 5.50 17.53
C THR A 55 5.45 5.71 16.47
N PHE A 56 5.14 6.41 15.37
CA PHE A 56 6.13 6.73 14.34
C PHE A 56 7.27 7.54 14.92
N SER A 57 8.50 7.10 14.67
CA SER A 57 9.70 7.73 15.22
C SER A 57 10.55 8.35 14.12
N VAL A 58 10.49 9.67 14.01
CA VAL A 58 11.37 10.47 13.14
C VAL A 58 12.85 10.21 13.46
N GLU A 59 13.20 10.17 14.76
CA GLU A 59 14.56 9.88 15.22
C GLU A 59 15.05 8.51 14.70
N LYS A 60 14.19 7.49 14.79
CA LYS A 60 14.52 6.16 14.28
C LYS A 60 14.73 6.19 12.76
N VAL A 61 13.87 6.87 12.01
CA VAL A 61 14.04 7.03 10.56
C VAL A 61 15.38 7.70 10.23
N LEU A 62 15.70 8.82 10.90
CA LEU A 62 16.95 9.52 10.69
C LEU A 62 18.17 8.66 11.03
N SER A 63 18.08 7.82 12.08
CA SER A 63 19.16 6.91 12.48
C SER A 63 19.48 5.84 11.45
N LEU A 64 18.48 5.43 10.66
CA LEU A 64 18.63 4.45 9.57
C LEU A 64 19.27 5.05 8.32
N LYS A 65 19.34 6.39 8.22
CA LYS A 65 19.91 7.13 7.08
C LYS A 65 19.38 6.63 5.73
N PRO A 66 18.07 6.59 5.53
CA PRO A 66 17.50 6.12 4.28
C PRO A 66 17.75 7.14 3.16
N ASP A 67 17.85 6.68 1.92
CA ASP A 67 17.93 7.54 0.74
C ASP A 67 16.59 8.18 0.38
N LEU A 68 15.48 7.60 0.85
CA LEU A 68 14.13 8.15 0.72
C LEU A 68 13.17 7.54 1.76
N LEU A 69 12.09 8.27 2.05
CA LEU A 69 10.96 7.81 2.86
C LEU A 69 9.73 7.62 1.97
N VAL A 70 9.06 6.48 2.09
CA VAL A 70 7.79 6.20 1.41
C VAL A 70 6.65 6.27 2.43
N LEU A 71 5.67 7.12 2.17
CA LEU A 71 4.48 7.29 3.01
C LEU A 71 3.21 7.06 2.21
N ALA A 72 2.15 6.65 2.89
CA ALA A 72 0.80 6.80 2.35
C ALA A 72 0.39 8.29 2.42
N ASP A 73 -0.52 8.70 1.54
CA ASP A 73 -1.02 10.08 1.47
C ASP A 73 -1.54 10.57 2.83
N TRP A 74 -2.38 9.77 3.49
CA TRP A 74 -2.90 10.09 4.81
C TRP A 74 -1.81 10.17 5.91
N GLN A 75 -0.74 9.36 5.81
CA GLN A 75 0.40 9.45 6.75
C GLN A 75 1.15 10.75 6.56
N TYR A 76 1.37 11.15 5.30
CA TYR A 76 2.01 12.41 4.98
C TYR A 76 1.22 13.61 5.54
N GLU A 77 -0.11 13.60 5.37
CA GLU A 77 -0.97 14.64 5.93
C GLU A 77 -0.95 14.66 7.47
N MET A 78 -1.01 13.49 8.11
CA MET A 78 -1.03 13.40 9.57
C MET A 78 0.28 13.82 10.24
N LEU A 79 1.41 13.54 9.61
CA LEU A 79 2.73 13.89 10.17
C LEU A 79 2.98 15.41 10.14
N GLY A 80 2.48 16.12 9.14
CA GLY A 80 2.60 17.58 9.08
C GLY A 80 4.02 18.08 9.36
N SER A 81 4.17 18.88 10.43
CA SER A 81 5.47 19.45 10.83
C SER A 81 6.50 18.42 11.34
N ASP A 82 6.11 17.21 11.67
CA ASP A 82 7.07 16.16 12.07
C ASP A 82 7.97 15.76 10.89
N LEU A 83 7.54 16.06 9.65
CA LEU A 83 8.33 15.86 8.44
C LEU A 83 9.45 16.92 8.25
N ASP A 84 9.41 18.03 8.97
CA ASP A 84 10.41 19.11 8.81
C ASP A 84 11.82 18.60 9.07
N ALA A 85 12.01 17.81 10.14
CA ALA A 85 13.32 17.23 10.45
C ALA A 85 13.82 16.24 9.38
N ILE A 86 12.90 15.51 8.71
CA ILE A 86 13.23 14.60 7.62
C ILE A 86 13.65 15.40 6.38
N ASN A 87 12.92 16.47 6.07
CA ASN A 87 13.23 17.39 4.97
C ASN A 87 14.57 18.11 5.21
N GLU A 88 14.81 18.60 6.42
CA GLU A 88 16.09 19.23 6.83
C GLU A 88 17.28 18.27 6.71
N ALA A 89 17.05 16.97 6.95
CA ALA A 89 18.06 15.94 6.73
C ALA A 89 18.31 15.62 5.24
N GLY A 90 17.56 16.24 4.34
CA GLY A 90 17.68 16.04 2.89
C GLY A 90 17.13 14.70 2.40
N ILE A 91 16.27 14.04 3.17
CA ILE A 91 15.64 12.77 2.79
C ILE A 91 14.39 13.06 1.97
N PRO A 92 14.35 12.73 0.68
CA PRO A 92 13.17 12.92 -0.16
C PRO A 92 12.01 12.02 0.30
N ILE A 93 10.78 12.55 0.16
CA ILE A 93 9.56 11.84 0.55
C ILE A 93 8.79 11.48 -0.71
N VAL A 94 8.41 10.21 -0.83
CA VAL A 94 7.55 9.68 -1.90
C VAL A 94 6.22 9.28 -1.30
N VAL A 95 5.13 9.84 -1.87
CA VAL A 95 3.76 9.57 -1.40
C VAL A 95 3.07 8.59 -2.33
N LEU A 96 2.48 7.56 -1.75
CA LEU A 96 1.65 6.57 -2.43
C LEU A 96 0.20 6.73 -1.99
N ASP A 97 -0.73 6.70 -2.94
CA ASP A 97 -2.14 6.89 -2.64
C ASP A 97 -3.00 5.72 -3.15
N TYR A 98 -2.96 4.62 -2.43
CA TYR A 98 -3.88 3.50 -2.61
C TYR A 98 -5.23 3.70 -1.87
N ASN A 99 -5.28 4.65 -0.93
CA ASN A 99 -6.46 4.88 -0.11
C ASN A 99 -7.54 5.72 -0.81
N ALA A 100 -7.17 6.51 -1.82
CA ALA A 100 -8.12 7.29 -2.62
C ALA A 100 -9.15 6.45 -3.37
N GLN A 101 -8.93 5.13 -3.48
CA GLN A 101 -9.82 4.17 -4.14
C GLN A 101 -10.22 4.57 -5.57
N THR A 102 -9.35 5.31 -6.26
CA THR A 102 -9.50 5.67 -7.65
C THR A 102 -8.52 4.90 -8.51
N LEU A 103 -8.96 4.52 -9.72
CA LEU A 103 -8.16 3.74 -10.64
C LEU A 103 -6.80 4.42 -10.93
N ASP A 104 -6.82 5.71 -11.21
CA ASP A 104 -5.62 6.47 -11.59
C ASP A 104 -4.59 6.53 -10.44
N LYS A 105 -5.06 6.74 -9.21
CA LYS A 105 -4.19 6.77 -8.03
C LYS A 105 -3.53 5.42 -7.76
N HIS A 106 -4.29 4.31 -7.89
CA HIS A 106 -3.77 2.97 -7.76
C HIS A 106 -2.73 2.65 -8.84
N ILE A 107 -3.02 2.97 -10.11
CA ILE A 107 -2.07 2.79 -11.22
C ILE A 107 -0.79 3.57 -10.94
N LYS A 108 -0.92 4.86 -10.61
CA LYS A 108 0.24 5.72 -10.34
C LYS A 108 1.10 5.23 -9.19
N SER A 109 0.48 4.82 -8.09
CA SER A 109 1.18 4.26 -6.93
C SER A 109 1.90 2.96 -7.29
N THR A 110 1.28 2.10 -8.10
CA THR A 110 1.89 0.86 -8.60
C THR A 110 3.11 1.14 -9.48
N GLU A 111 3.02 2.12 -10.39
CA GLU A 111 4.14 2.55 -11.24
C GLU A 111 5.31 3.08 -10.40
N ILE A 112 5.03 3.91 -9.40
CA ILE A 112 6.05 4.44 -8.48
C ILE A 112 6.79 3.30 -7.77
N ILE A 113 6.07 2.30 -7.24
CA ILE A 113 6.72 1.13 -6.63
C ILE A 113 7.59 0.40 -7.66
N GLY A 114 7.14 0.26 -8.91
CA GLY A 114 7.92 -0.32 -9.99
C GLY A 114 9.24 0.41 -10.25
N GLU A 115 9.23 1.75 -10.17
CA GLU A 115 10.45 2.57 -10.25
C GLU A 115 11.38 2.31 -9.06
N LEU A 116 10.85 2.38 -7.84
CA LEU A 116 11.61 2.20 -6.60
C LEU A 116 12.26 0.82 -6.48
N THR A 117 11.61 -0.21 -7.02
CA THR A 117 12.07 -1.61 -6.94
C THR A 117 12.79 -2.09 -8.20
N SER A 118 12.96 -1.21 -9.20
CA SER A 118 13.47 -1.58 -10.55
C SER A 118 12.65 -2.71 -11.21
N GLN A 119 11.33 -2.73 -10.98
CA GLN A 119 10.38 -3.72 -11.48
C GLN A 119 9.31 -3.06 -12.38
N LYS A 120 9.72 -2.15 -13.28
CA LYS A 120 8.80 -1.37 -14.14
C LYS A 120 7.87 -2.23 -14.98
N ASP A 121 8.39 -3.28 -15.61
CA ASP A 121 7.60 -4.17 -16.47
C ASP A 121 6.55 -4.94 -15.65
N ARG A 122 6.94 -5.39 -14.46
CA ARG A 122 6.02 -6.06 -13.52
C ARG A 122 4.95 -5.10 -13.04
N ALA A 123 5.32 -3.88 -12.67
CA ALA A 123 4.39 -2.84 -12.25
C ALA A 123 3.39 -2.50 -13.37
N ALA A 124 3.87 -2.31 -14.60
CA ALA A 124 3.02 -2.03 -15.76
C ALA A 124 2.01 -3.17 -16.02
N LYS A 125 2.45 -4.44 -15.89
CA LYS A 125 1.57 -5.59 -16.02
C LYS A 125 0.49 -5.61 -14.95
N ILE A 126 0.86 -5.41 -13.67
CA ILE A 126 -0.09 -5.38 -12.55
C ILE A 126 -1.07 -4.22 -12.71
N ALA A 127 -0.59 -3.03 -13.05
CA ALA A 127 -1.43 -1.85 -13.28
C ALA A 127 -2.44 -2.07 -14.40
N LYS A 128 -1.99 -2.70 -15.49
CA LYS A 128 -2.87 -3.05 -16.62
C LYS A 128 -3.92 -4.08 -16.22
N GLU A 129 -3.55 -5.16 -15.56
CA GLU A 129 -4.48 -6.20 -15.10
C GLU A 129 -5.53 -5.61 -14.16
N TYR A 130 -5.11 -4.76 -13.21
CA TYR A 130 -6.02 -4.06 -12.31
C TYR A 130 -7.01 -3.17 -13.08
N LYS A 131 -6.51 -2.38 -14.03
CA LYS A 131 -7.34 -1.53 -14.89
C LYS A 131 -8.37 -2.35 -15.66
N ASP A 132 -7.93 -3.41 -16.34
CA ASP A 132 -8.80 -4.27 -17.15
C ASP A 132 -9.94 -4.88 -16.31
N ILE A 133 -9.63 -5.32 -15.08
CA ILE A 133 -10.62 -5.87 -14.13
C ILE A 133 -11.64 -4.80 -13.72
N VAL A 134 -11.17 -3.61 -13.33
CA VAL A 134 -12.04 -2.52 -12.88
C VAL A 134 -12.95 -2.06 -14.03
N GLU A 135 -12.42 -1.87 -15.23
CA GLU A 135 -13.19 -1.47 -16.42
C GLU A 135 -14.23 -2.56 -16.80
N HIS A 136 -13.86 -3.82 -16.71
CA HIS A 136 -14.78 -4.93 -16.94
C HIS A 136 -15.94 -4.92 -15.93
N ILE A 137 -15.65 -4.77 -14.63
CA ILE A 137 -16.67 -4.67 -13.59
C ILE A 137 -17.59 -3.47 -13.83
N GLN A 138 -17.01 -2.29 -14.11
CA GLN A 138 -17.79 -1.08 -14.37
C GLN A 138 -18.72 -1.25 -15.58
N THR A 139 -18.22 -1.86 -16.64
CA THR A 139 -19.02 -2.14 -17.86
C THR A 139 -20.12 -3.13 -17.57
N THR A 140 -19.83 -4.19 -16.84
CA THR A 140 -20.81 -5.22 -16.44
C THR A 140 -21.92 -4.61 -15.59
N VAL A 141 -21.56 -3.82 -14.58
CA VAL A 141 -22.54 -3.11 -13.72
C VAL A 141 -23.37 -2.12 -14.52
N LYS A 142 -22.74 -1.34 -15.42
CA LYS A 142 -23.45 -0.39 -16.28
C LYS A 142 -24.46 -1.06 -17.21
N ASN A 143 -24.13 -2.23 -17.73
CA ASN A 143 -24.97 -2.99 -18.64
C ASN A 143 -26.01 -3.85 -17.89
N SER A 144 -25.83 -4.07 -16.60
CA SER A 144 -26.82 -4.77 -15.77
C SER A 144 -28.07 -3.89 -15.59
N LYS A 145 -29.26 -4.53 -15.66
CA LYS A 145 -30.54 -3.85 -15.38
C LYS A 145 -30.78 -3.63 -13.88
N ILE A 146 -29.72 -3.64 -13.07
CA ILE A 146 -29.82 -3.40 -11.63
C ILE A 146 -30.21 -1.94 -11.44
N SER A 147 -31.40 -1.72 -10.86
CA SER A 147 -31.90 -0.38 -10.57
C SER A 147 -30.94 0.36 -9.63
N LYS A 148 -30.61 1.61 -9.97
CA LYS A 148 -29.76 2.51 -9.17
C LYS A 148 -30.45 3.00 -7.88
N THR A 149 -31.24 2.17 -7.22
CA THR A 149 -32.09 2.57 -6.10
C THR A 149 -31.41 2.50 -4.73
N THR A 150 -30.10 2.30 -4.67
CA THR A 150 -29.42 2.38 -3.37
C THR A 150 -28.43 3.54 -3.39
N LYS A 151 -28.91 4.71 -2.98
CA LYS A 151 -28.03 5.79 -2.52
C LYS A 151 -27.53 5.39 -1.13
N SER A 152 -26.51 4.57 -1.05
CA SER A 152 -25.76 4.37 0.18
C SER A 152 -24.49 5.19 0.10
N SER A 153 -24.37 6.16 0.96
CA SER A 153 -23.17 6.99 1.15
C SER A 153 -22.11 6.30 2.03
N THR A 154 -22.28 5.00 2.28
CA THR A 154 -21.37 4.23 3.12
C THR A 154 -20.90 3.02 2.33
N TRP A 155 -19.65 2.98 1.97
CA TRP A 155 -19.00 1.86 1.30
C TRP A 155 -18.71 0.74 2.30
N SER A 156 -19.75 0.03 2.69
CA SER A 156 -19.60 -1.30 3.28
C SER A 156 -19.95 -2.30 2.19
N LEU A 157 -18.95 -2.78 1.46
CA LEU A 157 -19.16 -3.84 0.49
C LEU A 157 -19.32 -5.16 1.25
N VAL A 158 -20.56 -5.49 1.64
CA VAL A 158 -20.93 -6.84 2.03
C VAL A 158 -21.32 -7.57 0.73
N VAL A 159 -20.37 -8.32 0.17
CA VAL A 159 -20.68 -9.24 -0.93
C VAL A 159 -21.30 -10.49 -0.34
N VAL A 160 -22.64 -10.60 -0.41
CA VAL A 160 -23.34 -11.86 -0.16
C VAL A 160 -23.48 -12.57 -1.51
N ALA A 161 -22.54 -13.45 -1.82
CA ALA A 161 -22.64 -14.33 -2.97
C ALA A 161 -23.48 -15.55 -2.60
N GLN A 162 -24.66 -15.68 -3.18
CA GLN A 162 -25.43 -16.92 -3.14
C GLN A 162 -24.94 -17.80 -4.30
N LEU A 163 -24.14 -18.82 -3.99
CA LEU A 163 -23.78 -19.85 -4.95
C LEU A 163 -25.00 -20.72 -5.17
N ASN A 164 -25.62 -20.63 -6.35
CA ASN A 164 -26.62 -21.60 -6.78
C ASN A 164 -25.98 -22.98 -6.80
N LYS A 165 -26.38 -23.85 -5.89
CA LYS A 165 -26.10 -25.28 -5.98
C LYS A 165 -27.04 -25.84 -7.06
N GLY A 166 -26.54 -26.04 -8.27
CA GLY A 166 -27.11 -26.94 -9.28
C GLY A 166 -26.66 -28.37 -8.99
#